data_60bc41a6ff3593345004fc6b1c2b6031
#
_entry.id   60bc41a6ff3593345004fc6b1c2b6031
#
_cell.length_a   1.000
_cell.length_b   1.000
_cell.length_c   1.000
_cell.angle_alpha   90.00
_cell.angle_beta   90.00
_cell.angle_gamma   90.00
#
_symmetry.space_group_name_H-M   'P 1'
#
loop_
_entity.id
_entity.type
_entity.pdbx_description
1 polymer ?
#
loop_
_entity_poly.entity_id
_entity_poly.type
_entity_poly.pdbx_seq_one_letter_code
_entity_poly.pdbx_strand_id
1 'polypeptide(L)'
;MKKILFFLATLLIFASCENWYMDKHLGGSDYHPTDVRTIDYTFTEADYQAVVANTENNSLALAGLTADSLGVVDSTAYFAFLQIADTLAFSGLASAETYVPAFLVEKFPQLSPGSIVNLTYNYLTVDGIVESKSTFSLSDVWGSSIYYKQAIVGEGQGKLVIQDVNLDPALTYVWKYDAKYGMKATAYVGGKNYPSQSWVVTPAIDLGRAKNPQLSFDQARKYGVDFLKECFVMASTDYAGDVTTCNWDTIPYNQDEEGNFLVPDGSSWNFMSTGEMDLSKYVGQQVYIGFQYNSSELGSATWEFKNILVAEPQE
;
A
#
# COMPACT_ATOMS: atom_id res chain seq x y z
N MET A 1 52.98 -22.87 -7.39
CA MET A 1 51.71 -23.56 -7.16
C MET A 1 51.35 -23.71 -5.68
N LYS A 2 52.22 -24.09 -4.76
CA LYS A 2 51.91 -24.24 -3.32
C LYS A 2 51.50 -22.94 -2.60
N LYS A 3 52.03 -21.76 -2.98
CA LYS A 3 51.66 -20.47 -2.38
C LYS A 3 50.29 -19.95 -2.79
N ILE A 4 49.79 -20.28 -3.99
CA ILE A 4 48.46 -19.90 -4.47
C ILE A 4 47.36 -20.74 -3.80
N LEU A 5 47.67 -22.00 -3.54
CA LEU A 5 46.73 -22.91 -2.83
C LEU A 5 46.49 -22.49 -1.39
N PHE A 6 47.55 -21.94 -0.72
CA PHE A 6 47.45 -21.45 0.67
C PHE A 6 46.61 -20.16 0.75
N PHE A 7 46.70 -19.29 -0.25
CA PHE A 7 45.91 -18.06 -0.32
C PHE A 7 44.42 -18.34 -0.62
N LEU A 8 44.11 -19.34 -1.48
CA LEU A 8 42.73 -19.76 -1.74
C LEU A 8 42.11 -20.45 -0.51
N ALA A 9 42.88 -21.25 0.23
CA ALA A 9 42.39 -21.90 1.44
C ALA A 9 42.13 -20.91 2.57
N THR A 10 42.92 -19.84 2.71
CA THR A 10 42.67 -18.77 3.67
C THR A 10 41.45 -17.92 3.32
N LEU A 11 41.18 -17.66 2.03
CA LEU A 11 39.99 -16.92 1.63
C LEU A 11 38.70 -17.72 1.92
N LEU A 12 38.73 -19.03 1.71
CA LEU A 12 37.57 -19.90 2.01
C LEU A 12 37.29 -20.05 3.50
N ILE A 13 38.33 -19.94 4.37
CA ILE A 13 38.13 -19.98 5.83
C ILE A 13 37.49 -18.69 6.34
N PHE A 14 37.78 -17.54 5.76
CA PHE A 14 37.15 -16.27 6.17
C PHE A 14 35.69 -16.20 5.77
N ALA A 15 35.30 -16.65 4.57
CA ALA A 15 33.89 -16.69 4.14
C ALA A 15 33.04 -17.69 4.97
N SER A 16 33.62 -18.80 5.41
CA SER A 16 32.94 -19.80 6.25
C SER A 16 32.81 -19.36 7.72
N CYS A 17 33.74 -18.54 8.24
CA CYS A 17 33.65 -18.04 9.62
C CYS A 17 32.59 -16.94 9.79
N GLU A 18 32.33 -16.15 8.76
CA GLU A 18 31.36 -15.05 8.83
C GLU A 18 29.94 -15.59 8.97
N ASN A 19 29.54 -16.54 8.14
CA ASN A 19 28.23 -17.17 8.22
C ASN A 19 28.05 -17.94 9.54
N TRP A 20 29.08 -18.69 10.00
CA TRP A 20 29.00 -19.42 11.26
C TRP A 20 28.88 -18.51 12.49
N TYR A 21 29.56 -17.35 12.48
CA TYR A 21 29.45 -16.37 13.57
C TYR A 21 28.09 -15.70 13.59
N MET A 22 27.54 -15.33 12.44
CA MET A 22 26.21 -14.75 12.29
C MET A 22 25.14 -15.73 12.78
N ASP A 23 25.17 -16.99 12.32
CA ASP A 23 24.18 -17.99 12.73
C ASP A 23 24.21 -18.31 14.23
N LYS A 24 25.40 -18.36 14.83
CA LYS A 24 25.57 -18.78 16.21
C LYS A 24 25.38 -17.68 17.23
N HIS A 25 25.72 -16.44 16.89
CA HIS A 25 25.78 -15.35 17.86
C HIS A 25 24.83 -14.18 17.56
N LEU A 26 24.32 -14.06 16.33
CA LEU A 26 23.49 -12.95 15.89
C LEU A 26 22.12 -13.37 15.35
N GLY A 27 21.71 -14.63 15.56
CA GLY A 27 20.39 -15.10 15.15
C GLY A 27 20.27 -15.51 13.67
N GLY A 28 21.44 -15.72 12.99
CA GLY A 28 21.46 -16.16 11.60
C GLY A 28 21.13 -15.06 10.59
N SER A 29 20.60 -15.48 9.45
CA SER A 29 20.18 -14.57 8.37
C SER A 29 19.04 -13.63 8.76
N ASP A 30 18.33 -13.93 9.86
CA ASP A 30 17.22 -13.11 10.37
C ASP A 30 17.68 -11.98 11.31
N TYR A 31 19.01 -11.91 11.63
CA TYR A 31 19.54 -10.82 12.41
C TYR A 31 19.83 -9.61 11.53
N HIS A 32 18.94 -8.66 11.58
CA HIS A 32 19.17 -7.32 11.03
C HIS A 32 19.56 -6.38 12.18
N PRO A 33 20.83 -5.91 12.26
CA PRO A 33 21.21 -4.91 13.24
C PRO A 33 20.37 -3.66 13.01
N THR A 34 19.54 -3.30 14.00
CA THR A 34 18.68 -2.15 13.94
C THR A 34 19.28 -1.01 14.74
N ASP A 35 19.50 0.14 14.11
CA ASP A 35 19.90 1.37 14.79
C ASP A 35 18.65 2.17 15.20
N VAL A 36 17.93 1.66 16.21
CA VAL A 36 16.71 2.28 16.72
C VAL A 36 17.10 3.38 17.73
N ARG A 37 16.80 4.63 17.42
CA ARG A 37 17.14 5.80 18.25
C ARG A 37 15.98 6.77 18.37
N THR A 38 16.01 7.55 19.45
CA THR A 38 15.27 8.81 19.55
C THR A 38 16.24 9.96 19.33
N ILE A 39 15.93 10.82 18.36
CA ILE A 39 16.76 11.97 17.97
C ILE A 39 15.94 13.25 18.17
N ASP A 40 16.52 14.23 18.85
CA ASP A 40 16.01 15.59 18.87
C ASP A 40 16.72 16.39 17.78
N TYR A 41 15.98 16.93 16.83
CA TYR A 41 16.53 17.63 15.67
C TYR A 41 15.84 18.96 15.45
N THR A 42 16.62 20.02 15.24
CA THR A 42 16.10 21.34 14.90
C THR A 42 16.44 21.67 13.45
N PHE A 43 15.46 22.05 12.68
CA PHE A 43 15.62 22.45 11.29
C PHE A 43 16.55 23.65 11.14
N THR A 44 17.45 23.55 10.20
CA THR A 44 18.33 24.64 9.75
C THR A 44 17.80 25.24 8.44
N GLU A 45 18.28 26.40 8.02
CA GLU A 45 17.95 26.99 6.72
C GLU A 45 18.18 26.00 5.56
N ALA A 46 19.31 25.29 5.58
CA ALA A 46 19.61 24.29 4.54
C ALA A 46 18.61 23.13 4.50
N ASP A 47 17.98 22.80 5.61
CA ASP A 47 16.99 21.70 5.67
C ASP A 47 15.68 22.11 4.99
N TYR A 48 15.21 23.35 5.15
CA TYR A 48 14.03 23.85 4.41
C TYR A 48 14.27 23.84 2.91
N GLN A 49 15.47 24.21 2.46
CA GLN A 49 15.86 24.13 1.06
C GLN A 49 15.92 22.69 0.57
N ALA A 50 16.45 21.76 1.38
CA ALA A 50 16.52 20.34 1.07
C ALA A 50 15.10 19.70 0.97
N VAL A 51 14.15 20.11 1.81
CA VAL A 51 12.74 19.66 1.71
C VAL A 51 12.15 20.00 0.35
N VAL A 52 12.36 21.23 -0.14
CA VAL A 52 11.85 21.67 -1.44
C VAL A 52 12.64 21.06 -2.60
N ALA A 53 13.92 20.82 -2.45
CA ALA A 53 14.77 20.16 -3.46
C ALA A 53 14.54 18.64 -3.56
N ASN A 54 13.93 18.01 -2.55
CA ASN A 54 13.69 16.59 -2.53
C ASN A 54 12.73 16.18 -3.67
N THR A 55 13.16 15.21 -4.50
CA THR A 55 12.43 14.78 -5.70
C THR A 55 11.05 14.22 -5.37
N GLU A 56 10.94 13.52 -4.26
CA GLU A 56 9.70 12.91 -3.83
C GLU A 56 8.70 13.96 -3.36
N ASN A 57 9.14 14.94 -2.57
CA ASN A 57 8.32 16.07 -2.14
C ASN A 57 7.84 16.91 -3.33
N ASN A 58 8.69 17.10 -4.33
CA ASN A 58 8.30 17.77 -5.57
C ASN A 58 7.22 17.00 -6.33
N SER A 59 7.37 15.70 -6.46
CA SER A 59 6.38 14.83 -7.10
C SER A 59 5.05 14.86 -6.36
N LEU A 60 5.10 14.81 -5.02
CA LEU A 60 3.91 14.89 -4.16
C LEU A 60 3.19 16.25 -4.30
N ALA A 61 3.95 17.35 -4.30
CA ALA A 61 3.39 18.69 -4.45
C ALA A 61 2.76 18.90 -5.84
N LEU A 62 3.38 18.36 -6.90
CA LEU A 62 2.84 18.40 -8.27
C LEU A 62 1.57 17.53 -8.40
N ALA A 63 1.52 16.36 -7.75
CA ALA A 63 0.34 15.50 -7.75
C ALA A 63 -0.87 16.17 -7.06
N GLY A 64 -0.64 17.15 -6.18
CA GLY A 64 -1.69 17.96 -5.56
C GLY A 64 -2.33 19.00 -6.49
N LEU A 65 -1.80 19.22 -7.70
CA LEU A 65 -2.39 20.12 -8.69
C LEU A 65 -3.65 19.47 -9.28
N THR A 66 -4.81 19.96 -8.89
CA THR A 66 -6.11 19.50 -9.39
C THR A 66 -6.73 20.57 -10.29
N ALA A 67 -7.34 20.16 -11.41
CA ALA A 67 -8.14 21.06 -12.23
C ALA A 67 -9.61 20.96 -11.79
N ASP A 68 -10.29 22.11 -11.70
CA ASP A 68 -11.74 22.16 -11.50
C ASP A 68 -12.50 21.75 -12.79
N SER A 69 -13.83 21.71 -12.69
CA SER A 69 -14.71 21.38 -13.83
C SER A 69 -14.61 22.34 -15.03
N LEU A 70 -13.94 23.47 -14.88
CA LEU A 70 -13.67 24.48 -15.91
C LEU A 70 -12.24 24.40 -16.44
N GLY A 71 -11.44 23.46 -15.94
CA GLY A 71 -10.03 23.29 -16.29
C GLY A 71 -9.09 24.31 -15.62
N VAL A 72 -9.56 25.02 -14.58
CA VAL A 72 -8.72 25.92 -13.79
C VAL A 72 -7.96 25.10 -12.75
N VAL A 73 -6.63 25.14 -12.82
CA VAL A 73 -5.75 24.42 -11.91
C VAL A 73 -5.61 25.18 -10.60
N ASP A 74 -5.96 24.52 -9.46
CA ASP A 74 -5.61 25.04 -8.14
C ASP A 74 -4.13 24.73 -7.83
N SER A 75 -3.31 25.76 -7.83
CA SER A 75 -1.88 25.70 -7.56
C SER A 75 -1.49 26.26 -6.18
N THR A 76 -2.47 26.56 -5.33
CA THR A 76 -2.24 27.24 -4.04
C THR A 76 -1.33 26.43 -3.12
N ALA A 77 -1.60 25.12 -2.99
CA ALA A 77 -0.78 24.22 -2.18
C ALA A 77 0.63 24.02 -2.77
N TYR A 78 0.75 23.94 -4.09
CA TYR A 78 2.05 23.83 -4.75
C TYR A 78 2.92 25.07 -4.53
N PHE A 79 2.36 26.28 -4.66
CA PHE A 79 3.09 27.51 -4.35
C PHE A 79 3.46 27.60 -2.86
N ALA A 80 2.58 27.18 -1.96
CA ALA A 80 2.91 27.11 -0.54
C ALA A 80 4.07 26.15 -0.25
N PHE A 81 4.16 25.03 -0.95
CA PHE A 81 5.30 24.12 -0.86
C PHE A 81 6.60 24.79 -1.33
N LEU A 82 6.61 25.47 -2.48
CA LEU A 82 7.79 26.17 -2.96
C LEU A 82 8.25 27.29 -2.00
N GLN A 83 7.31 27.94 -1.32
CA GLN A 83 7.60 29.00 -0.36
C GLN A 83 8.29 28.50 0.92
N ILE A 84 8.29 27.20 1.22
CA ILE A 84 8.99 26.66 2.40
C ILE A 84 10.47 27.08 2.41
N ALA A 85 11.15 27.04 1.26
CA ALA A 85 12.56 27.41 1.15
C ALA A 85 12.80 28.93 1.35
N ASP A 86 11.87 29.77 0.93
CA ASP A 86 11.99 31.24 1.00
C ASP A 86 11.59 31.75 2.40
N THR A 87 10.53 31.21 2.96
CA THR A 87 10.03 31.62 4.29
C THR A 87 10.74 30.94 5.45
N LEU A 88 11.47 29.85 5.18
CA LEU A 88 12.09 28.96 6.16
C LEU A 88 11.06 28.48 7.21
N ALA A 89 9.85 28.16 6.72
CA ALA A 89 8.75 27.74 7.56
C ALA A 89 7.76 26.85 6.80
N PHE A 90 7.17 25.88 7.47
CA PHE A 90 5.99 25.15 7.01
C PHE A 90 4.71 25.94 7.25
N SER A 91 3.61 25.56 6.63
CA SER A 91 2.31 26.26 6.75
C SER A 91 1.16 25.25 6.74
N GLY A 92 -0.08 25.73 6.94
CA GLY A 92 -1.27 24.89 6.86
C GLY A 92 -1.53 24.30 5.47
N LEU A 93 -1.01 24.91 4.40
CA LEU A 93 -1.12 24.44 3.02
C LEU A 93 0.07 23.58 2.59
N ALA A 94 1.19 23.68 3.30
CA ALA A 94 2.39 22.87 3.09
C ALA A 94 2.94 22.45 4.44
N SER A 95 2.36 21.38 5.01
CA SER A 95 2.61 20.97 6.39
C SER A 95 3.90 20.19 6.55
N ALA A 96 4.47 20.21 7.75
CA ALA A 96 5.63 19.42 8.10
C ALA A 96 5.30 17.91 8.03
N GLU A 97 4.09 17.51 8.44
CA GLU A 97 3.63 16.12 8.41
C GLU A 97 3.66 15.55 6.99
N THR A 98 3.43 16.41 5.98
CA THR A 98 3.42 16.00 4.57
C THR A 98 4.82 15.91 3.99
N TYR A 99 5.70 16.89 4.25
CA TYR A 99 6.95 17.05 3.49
C TYR A 99 8.23 16.70 4.26
N VAL A 100 8.19 16.62 5.59
CA VAL A 100 9.35 16.23 6.39
C VAL A 100 9.70 14.73 6.23
N PRO A 101 8.75 13.82 6.09
CA PRO A 101 9.05 12.41 5.95
C PRO A 101 10.13 12.08 4.92
N ALA A 102 9.95 12.49 3.66
CA ALA A 102 10.92 12.22 2.60
C ALA A 102 12.31 12.86 2.86
N PHE A 103 12.32 14.04 3.45
CA PHE A 103 13.57 14.69 3.88
C PHE A 103 14.30 13.87 4.97
N LEU A 104 13.59 13.35 5.97
CA LEU A 104 14.22 12.56 7.05
C LEU A 104 14.86 11.27 6.52
N VAL A 105 14.29 10.64 5.49
CA VAL A 105 14.87 9.48 4.81
C VAL A 105 16.26 9.79 4.26
N GLU A 106 16.43 10.92 3.59
CA GLU A 106 17.72 11.34 3.05
C GLU A 106 18.68 11.81 4.15
N LYS A 107 18.13 12.49 5.16
CA LYS A 107 18.94 13.09 6.23
C LYS A 107 19.52 12.04 7.18
N PHE A 108 18.78 10.99 7.46
CA PHE A 108 19.14 9.95 8.44
C PHE A 108 19.04 8.52 7.87
N PRO A 109 19.74 8.21 6.77
CA PRO A 109 19.60 6.93 6.06
C PRO A 109 19.98 5.70 6.89
N GLN A 110 20.70 5.91 8.01
CA GLN A 110 21.16 4.83 8.90
C GLN A 110 20.15 4.45 9.99
N LEU A 111 19.10 5.23 10.19
CA LEU A 111 18.11 4.90 11.23
C LEU A 111 17.20 3.77 10.79
N SER A 112 16.84 2.92 11.73
CA SER A 112 15.98 1.75 11.50
C SER A 112 14.52 2.02 11.89
N PRO A 113 13.57 1.25 11.36
CA PRO A 113 12.17 1.27 11.81
C PRO A 113 12.06 1.19 13.34
N GLY A 114 11.15 1.99 13.91
CA GLY A 114 11.01 2.15 15.37
C GLY A 114 11.79 3.33 15.96
N SER A 115 12.70 3.96 15.19
CA SER A 115 13.34 5.22 15.62
C SER A 115 12.35 6.37 15.64
N ILE A 116 12.63 7.36 16.47
CA ILE A 116 11.79 8.55 16.66
C ILE A 116 12.64 9.79 16.40
N VAL A 117 12.10 10.74 15.63
CA VAL A 117 12.69 12.07 15.47
C VAL A 117 11.73 13.11 16.04
N ASN A 118 12.13 13.74 17.14
CA ASN A 118 11.47 14.90 17.70
C ASN A 118 11.99 16.14 16.95
N LEU A 119 11.17 16.68 16.09
CA LEU A 119 11.54 17.79 15.23
C LEU A 119 11.10 19.13 15.80
N THR A 120 12.02 20.10 15.83
CA THR A 120 11.72 21.51 16.06
C THR A 120 11.89 22.27 14.74
N TYR A 121 10.87 23.04 14.33
CA TYR A 121 10.82 23.74 13.05
C TYR A 121 10.00 25.02 13.15
N ASN A 122 10.11 25.89 12.15
CA ASN A 122 9.30 27.10 12.03
C ASN A 122 7.97 26.80 11.33
N TYR A 123 6.90 27.39 11.82
CA TYR A 123 5.56 27.31 11.26
C TYR A 123 5.00 28.72 11.00
N LEU A 124 4.53 28.96 9.79
CA LEU A 124 3.95 30.24 9.36
C LEU A 124 2.45 30.27 9.74
N THR A 125 2.11 31.23 10.60
CA THR A 125 0.74 31.55 10.99
C THR A 125 0.32 32.90 10.39
N VAL A 126 -0.94 33.28 10.62
CA VAL A 126 -1.45 34.62 10.24
C VAL A 126 -0.76 35.76 11.02
N ASP A 127 -0.21 35.47 12.19
CA ASP A 127 0.48 36.43 13.06
C ASP A 127 2.01 36.44 12.87
N GLY A 128 2.53 35.59 11.98
CA GLY A 128 3.95 35.46 11.69
C GLY A 128 4.51 34.04 11.90
N ILE A 129 5.83 33.94 11.96
CA ILE A 129 6.54 32.68 12.11
C ILE A 129 6.66 32.34 13.61
N VAL A 130 6.28 31.12 13.98
CA VAL A 130 6.39 30.56 15.33
C VAL A 130 7.19 29.28 15.33
N GLU A 131 7.90 28.97 16.42
CA GLU A 131 8.51 27.65 16.61
C GLU A 131 7.44 26.61 16.86
N SER A 132 7.52 25.49 16.17
CA SER A 132 6.62 24.34 16.32
C SER A 132 7.43 23.06 16.55
N LYS A 133 6.77 22.04 17.11
CA LYS A 133 7.38 20.72 17.37
C LYS A 133 6.45 19.61 16.92
N SER A 134 7.01 18.62 16.24
CA SER A 134 6.32 17.40 15.87
C SER A 134 7.23 16.19 16.10
N THR A 135 6.63 15.04 16.37
CA THR A 135 7.33 13.78 16.54
C THR A 135 7.04 12.90 15.35
N PHE A 136 8.07 12.46 14.67
CA PHE A 136 8.00 11.54 13.53
C PHE A 136 8.51 10.18 13.97
N SER A 137 7.66 9.16 13.86
CA SER A 137 8.07 7.77 14.06
C SER A 137 8.59 7.22 12.74
N LEU A 138 9.75 6.59 12.75
CA LEU A 138 10.32 5.99 11.55
C LEU A 138 9.53 4.77 11.05
N SER A 139 8.72 4.16 11.89
CA SER A 139 7.76 3.15 11.46
C SER A 139 6.67 3.71 10.56
N ASP A 140 6.35 5.00 10.73
CA ASP A 140 5.30 5.68 9.95
C ASP A 140 5.85 6.40 8.71
N VAL A 141 7.15 6.73 8.74
CA VAL A 141 7.84 7.59 7.77
C VAL A 141 8.79 6.81 6.86
N TRP A 142 9.45 5.79 7.40
CA TRP A 142 10.54 5.10 6.72
C TRP A 142 10.22 3.64 6.48
N GLY A 143 9.73 3.42 5.29
CA GLY A 143 9.36 2.09 4.88
C GLY A 143 8.24 1.54 5.76
N SER A 144 7.17 2.32 5.97
CA SER A 144 5.91 1.62 5.93
C SER A 144 5.91 0.97 4.58
N SER A 145 6.39 -0.26 4.57
CA SER A 145 6.18 -1.17 3.46
C SER A 145 4.68 -1.39 3.23
N ILE A 146 3.83 -0.69 3.98
CA ILE A 146 2.37 -0.80 3.94
C ILE A 146 1.81 0.48 3.32
N TYR A 147 1.29 0.36 2.11
CA TYR A 147 0.63 1.44 1.36
C TYR A 147 -0.87 1.49 1.64
N TYR A 148 -1.46 0.33 1.93
CA TYR A 148 -2.86 0.22 2.31
C TYR A 148 -3.08 -1.00 3.21
N LYS A 149 -3.90 -0.84 4.25
CA LYS A 149 -4.32 -1.94 5.12
C LYS A 149 -5.76 -1.74 5.55
N GLN A 150 -6.57 -2.76 5.39
CA GLN A 150 -7.96 -2.79 5.83
C GLN A 150 -8.30 -4.20 6.32
N ALA A 151 -8.47 -4.38 7.62
CA ALA A 151 -8.80 -5.68 8.20
C ALA A 151 -10.24 -6.09 7.85
N ILE A 152 -11.16 -5.14 7.76
CA ILE A 152 -12.60 -5.30 7.53
C ILE A 152 -13.27 -5.93 8.76
N VAL A 153 -12.91 -7.16 9.13
CA VAL A 153 -13.42 -7.80 10.34
C VAL A 153 -12.94 -7.04 11.58
N GLY A 154 -13.87 -6.55 12.39
CA GLY A 154 -13.59 -5.71 13.56
C GLY A 154 -13.47 -4.21 13.26
N GLU A 155 -13.14 -3.83 12.02
CA GLU A 155 -12.97 -2.42 11.60
C GLU A 155 -14.15 -1.90 10.76
N GLY A 156 -15.01 -2.79 10.26
CA GLY A 156 -16.10 -2.46 9.34
C GLY A 156 -15.65 -2.37 7.89
N GLN A 157 -16.57 -1.95 7.02
CA GLN A 157 -16.31 -1.76 5.59
C GLN A 157 -15.28 -0.64 5.32
N GLY A 158 -15.13 0.29 6.24
CA GLY A 158 -14.23 1.44 6.07
C GLY A 158 -14.62 2.32 4.89
N LYS A 159 -13.63 2.66 4.07
CA LYS A 159 -13.81 3.49 2.85
C LYS A 159 -14.00 2.66 1.57
N LEU A 160 -14.24 1.35 1.67
CA LEU A 160 -14.56 0.52 0.51
C LEU A 160 -15.89 0.96 -0.09
N VAL A 161 -15.93 1.12 -1.41
CA VAL A 161 -17.12 1.54 -2.15
C VAL A 161 -17.71 0.35 -2.90
N ILE A 162 -19.01 0.12 -2.75
CA ILE A 162 -19.75 -0.91 -3.48
C ILE A 162 -20.44 -0.25 -4.68
N GLN A 163 -20.30 -0.86 -5.86
CA GLN A 163 -20.99 -0.42 -7.09
C GLN A 163 -21.58 -1.61 -7.84
N ASP A 164 -22.91 -1.60 -7.99
CA ASP A 164 -23.62 -2.57 -8.81
C ASP A 164 -23.71 -2.05 -10.25
N VAL A 165 -23.11 -2.78 -11.20
CA VAL A 165 -23.20 -2.49 -12.64
C VAL A 165 -24.45 -3.15 -13.23
N ASN A 166 -24.69 -4.39 -12.84
CA ASN A 166 -25.90 -5.14 -13.18
C ASN A 166 -26.39 -5.87 -11.92
N LEU A 167 -27.51 -5.42 -11.39
CA LEU A 167 -28.19 -6.03 -10.27
C LEU A 167 -29.51 -6.57 -10.74
N ASP A 168 -29.69 -7.91 -10.74
CA ASP A 168 -30.97 -8.52 -11.05
C ASP A 168 -32.08 -7.99 -10.12
N PRO A 169 -33.27 -7.67 -10.62
CA PRO A 169 -34.36 -7.13 -9.80
C PRO A 169 -34.82 -8.02 -8.62
N ALA A 170 -34.46 -9.30 -8.64
CA ALA A 170 -34.73 -10.22 -7.52
C ALA A 170 -33.75 -10.06 -6.36
N LEU A 171 -32.64 -9.35 -6.59
CA LEU A 171 -31.59 -9.10 -5.59
C LEU A 171 -31.73 -7.71 -4.98
N THR A 172 -31.47 -7.60 -3.68
CA THR A 172 -31.41 -6.31 -2.99
C THR A 172 -29.95 -5.78 -3.00
N TYR A 173 -28.98 -6.67 -3.06
CA TYR A 173 -27.53 -6.40 -3.11
C TYR A 173 -26.80 -7.65 -3.62
N VAL A 174 -25.59 -7.47 -4.11
CA VAL A 174 -24.63 -8.56 -4.32
C VAL A 174 -23.60 -8.54 -3.20
N TRP A 175 -22.91 -7.42 -3.03
CA TRP A 175 -21.94 -7.23 -1.95
C TRP A 175 -22.58 -6.69 -0.68
N LYS A 176 -22.08 -7.17 0.44
CA LYS A 176 -22.42 -6.62 1.75
C LYS A 176 -21.30 -6.87 2.74
N TYR A 177 -21.12 -5.94 3.68
CA TYR A 177 -20.27 -6.13 4.84
C TYR A 177 -20.89 -7.14 5.82
N ASP A 178 -20.08 -8.05 6.32
CA ASP A 178 -20.40 -8.98 7.40
C ASP A 178 -19.33 -8.90 8.49
N ALA A 179 -19.76 -8.66 9.74
CA ALA A 179 -18.86 -8.46 10.88
C ALA A 179 -17.97 -9.68 11.20
N LYS A 180 -18.36 -10.86 10.75
CA LYS A 180 -17.64 -12.12 11.00
C LYS A 180 -16.77 -12.55 9.81
N TYR A 181 -17.23 -12.29 8.59
CA TYR A 181 -16.64 -12.85 7.38
C TYR A 181 -15.96 -11.79 6.48
N GLY A 182 -16.15 -10.50 6.76
CA GLY A 182 -15.60 -9.42 5.94
C GLY A 182 -16.55 -8.95 4.85
N MET A 183 -16.04 -8.63 3.65
CA MET A 183 -16.89 -8.36 2.49
C MET A 183 -17.38 -9.70 1.93
N LYS A 184 -18.67 -9.77 1.66
CA LYS A 184 -19.31 -10.99 1.18
C LYS A 184 -20.17 -10.69 -0.03
N ALA A 185 -19.92 -11.41 -1.14
CA ALA A 185 -20.75 -11.40 -2.33
C ALA A 185 -21.55 -12.69 -2.46
N THR A 186 -22.77 -12.56 -2.93
CA THR A 186 -23.59 -13.67 -3.41
C THR A 186 -24.73 -13.15 -4.29
N ALA A 187 -25.08 -13.88 -5.32
CA ALA A 187 -26.25 -13.64 -6.15
C ALA A 187 -27.22 -14.85 -6.11
N TYR A 188 -27.20 -15.59 -4.99
CA TYR A 188 -28.11 -16.73 -4.73
C TYR A 188 -29.13 -16.32 -3.69
N VAL A 189 -30.41 -16.29 -4.11
CA VAL A 189 -31.52 -15.94 -3.22
C VAL A 189 -32.74 -16.80 -3.57
N GLY A 190 -33.52 -17.20 -2.56
CA GLY A 190 -34.77 -17.96 -2.76
C GLY A 190 -34.55 -19.30 -3.48
N GLY A 191 -33.37 -19.91 -3.40
CA GLY A 191 -33.09 -21.19 -4.06
C GLY A 191 -32.67 -21.08 -5.52
N LYS A 192 -32.34 -19.87 -6.02
CA LYS A 192 -31.95 -19.60 -7.42
C LYS A 192 -30.73 -18.73 -7.52
N ASN A 193 -29.94 -18.93 -8.58
CA ASN A 193 -28.88 -18.05 -9.00
C ASN A 193 -29.42 -16.95 -9.90
N TYR A 194 -28.87 -15.75 -9.81
CA TYR A 194 -29.23 -14.59 -10.63
C TYR A 194 -28.01 -13.98 -11.31
N PRO A 195 -28.09 -13.61 -12.60
CA PRO A 195 -27.04 -12.90 -13.29
C PRO A 195 -26.79 -11.54 -12.65
N SER A 196 -25.54 -11.25 -12.30
CA SER A 196 -25.19 -9.95 -11.72
C SER A 196 -23.73 -9.63 -11.95
N GLN A 197 -23.41 -8.33 -11.99
CA GLN A 197 -22.05 -7.80 -11.95
C GLN A 197 -22.00 -6.70 -10.89
N SER A 198 -21.11 -6.85 -9.93
CA SER A 198 -20.96 -5.89 -8.85
C SER A 198 -19.51 -5.81 -8.39
N TRP A 199 -19.11 -4.66 -7.87
CA TRP A 199 -17.76 -4.32 -7.51
C TRP A 199 -17.65 -3.85 -6.07
N VAL A 200 -16.47 -4.11 -5.46
CA VAL A 200 -15.98 -3.42 -4.28
C VAL A 200 -14.67 -2.76 -4.66
N VAL A 201 -14.53 -1.45 -4.43
CA VAL A 201 -13.35 -0.68 -4.81
C VAL A 201 -12.72 -0.06 -3.56
N THR A 202 -11.39 -0.13 -3.46
CA THR A 202 -10.62 0.53 -2.40
C THR A 202 -10.60 2.06 -2.61
N PRO A 203 -10.29 2.86 -1.59
CA PRO A 203 -9.80 4.22 -1.82
C PRO A 203 -8.52 4.20 -2.66
N ALA A 204 -8.11 5.37 -3.15
CA ALA A 204 -6.82 5.54 -3.82
C ALA A 204 -5.68 5.08 -2.91
N ILE A 205 -4.78 4.29 -3.48
CA ILE A 205 -3.57 3.78 -2.83
C ILE A 205 -2.39 4.44 -3.50
N ASP A 206 -1.62 5.20 -2.75
CA ASP A 206 -0.43 5.90 -3.26
C ASP A 206 0.76 4.93 -3.30
N LEU A 207 1.22 4.59 -4.51
CA LEU A 207 2.42 3.80 -4.76
C LEU A 207 3.59 4.66 -5.27
N GLY A 208 3.52 5.97 -5.06
CA GLY A 208 4.56 6.92 -5.49
C GLY A 208 5.95 6.58 -4.98
N ARG A 209 6.04 5.93 -3.82
CA ARG A 209 7.30 5.51 -3.16
C ARG A 209 7.59 4.02 -3.25
N ALA A 210 6.67 3.26 -3.80
CA ALA A 210 6.79 1.82 -3.85
C ALA A 210 7.97 1.39 -4.72
N LYS A 211 8.58 0.27 -4.36
CA LYS A 211 9.65 -0.36 -5.13
C LYS A 211 9.21 -1.69 -5.73
N ASN A 212 8.56 -2.51 -4.91
CA ASN A 212 8.03 -3.82 -5.28
C ASN A 212 6.70 -4.09 -4.55
N PRO A 213 5.67 -3.24 -4.74
CA PRO A 213 4.42 -3.35 -3.99
C PRO A 213 3.68 -4.63 -4.35
N GLN A 214 3.14 -5.29 -3.34
CA GLN A 214 2.38 -6.52 -3.44
C GLN A 214 1.00 -6.33 -2.80
N LEU A 215 -0.02 -6.90 -3.41
CA LEU A 215 -1.36 -7.02 -2.83
C LEU A 215 -1.53 -8.39 -2.22
N SER A 216 -2.05 -8.47 -1.01
CA SER A 216 -2.53 -9.72 -0.43
C SER A 216 -3.86 -9.51 0.30
N PHE A 217 -4.66 -10.57 0.40
CA PHE A 217 -5.86 -10.61 1.22
C PHE A 217 -6.25 -12.05 1.52
N ASP A 218 -7.08 -12.24 2.53
CA ASP A 218 -7.65 -13.55 2.85
C ASP A 218 -8.99 -13.70 2.17
N GLN A 219 -9.24 -14.87 1.59
CA GLN A 219 -10.49 -15.16 0.91
C GLN A 219 -11.02 -16.56 1.20
N ALA A 220 -12.32 -16.71 1.15
CA ALA A 220 -13.03 -17.97 1.15
C ALA A 220 -14.11 -17.97 0.07
N ARG A 221 -14.42 -19.12 -0.48
CA ARG A 221 -15.42 -19.27 -1.51
C ARG A 221 -16.16 -20.60 -1.38
N LYS A 222 -17.45 -20.55 -1.64
CA LYS A 222 -18.24 -21.77 -1.93
C LYS A 222 -19.18 -21.52 -3.10
N TYR A 223 -19.62 -22.64 -3.69
CA TYR A 223 -20.57 -22.64 -4.82
C TYR A 223 -19.96 -21.98 -6.08
N GLY A 224 -20.81 -21.55 -7.00
CA GLY A 224 -20.37 -21.02 -8.28
C GLY A 224 -19.99 -22.12 -9.29
N VAL A 225 -19.60 -21.73 -10.48
CA VAL A 225 -19.19 -22.63 -11.56
C VAL A 225 -17.68 -22.55 -11.78
N ASP A 226 -17.16 -21.34 -11.94
CA ASP A 226 -15.76 -21.10 -12.24
C ASP A 226 -15.27 -19.82 -11.53
N PHE A 227 -14.45 -19.99 -10.49
CA PHE A 227 -13.97 -18.87 -9.69
C PHE A 227 -13.21 -17.83 -10.53
N LEU A 228 -12.40 -18.29 -11.46
CA LEU A 228 -11.58 -17.39 -12.31
C LEU A 228 -12.42 -16.58 -13.32
N LYS A 229 -13.70 -16.92 -13.49
CA LYS A 229 -14.66 -16.17 -14.33
C LYS A 229 -15.70 -15.41 -13.50
N GLU A 230 -15.79 -15.72 -12.23
CA GLU A 230 -16.79 -15.12 -11.32
C GLU A 230 -16.18 -14.06 -10.39
N CYS A 231 -14.90 -14.19 -10.02
CA CYS A 231 -14.26 -13.38 -9.00
C CYS A 231 -12.91 -12.85 -9.51
N PHE A 232 -12.86 -11.57 -9.82
CA PHE A 232 -11.66 -10.94 -10.36
C PHE A 232 -11.09 -9.92 -9.38
N VAL A 233 -9.76 -9.84 -9.35
CA VAL A 233 -9.03 -8.75 -8.74
C VAL A 233 -8.51 -7.85 -9.85
N MET A 234 -8.82 -6.57 -9.76
CA MET A 234 -8.58 -5.59 -10.81
C MET A 234 -7.83 -4.39 -10.25
N ALA A 235 -7.08 -3.70 -11.09
CA ALA A 235 -6.45 -2.43 -10.75
C ALA A 235 -6.75 -1.36 -11.80
N SER A 236 -6.91 -0.13 -11.35
CA SER A 236 -7.09 1.05 -12.19
C SER A 236 -6.30 2.24 -11.66
N THR A 237 -5.75 3.04 -12.56
CA THR A 237 -5.09 4.32 -12.24
C THR A 237 -5.93 5.53 -12.64
N ASP A 238 -7.06 5.31 -13.29
CA ASP A 238 -7.96 6.36 -13.82
C ASP A 238 -9.40 6.26 -13.27
N TYR A 239 -9.62 5.47 -12.20
CA TYR A 239 -10.94 5.38 -11.56
C TYR A 239 -11.34 6.70 -10.90
N ALA A 240 -12.47 7.24 -11.32
CA ALA A 240 -13.00 8.53 -10.86
C ALA A 240 -14.39 8.40 -10.20
N GLY A 241 -14.71 7.25 -9.63
CA GLY A 241 -15.95 7.02 -8.90
C GLY A 241 -17.01 6.19 -9.65
N ASP A 242 -16.75 5.80 -10.91
CA ASP A 242 -17.62 4.92 -11.69
C ASP A 242 -16.77 3.82 -12.36
N VAL A 243 -17.01 2.55 -11.98
CA VAL A 243 -16.27 1.39 -12.49
C VAL A 243 -16.48 1.13 -13.99
N THR A 244 -17.50 1.71 -14.60
CA THR A 244 -17.82 1.53 -16.02
C THR A 244 -17.13 2.53 -16.94
N THR A 245 -16.55 3.59 -16.39
CA THR A 245 -15.97 4.73 -17.15
C THR A 245 -14.44 4.79 -17.12
N CYS A 246 -13.79 3.81 -16.51
CA CYS A 246 -12.34 3.74 -16.39
C CYS A 246 -11.77 2.42 -16.94
N ASN A 247 -10.47 2.35 -17.03
CA ASN A 247 -9.76 1.16 -17.50
C ASN A 247 -9.36 0.29 -16.30
N TRP A 248 -9.64 -1.00 -16.39
CA TRP A 248 -9.26 -1.99 -15.39
C TRP A 248 -8.32 -3.03 -15.98
N ASP A 249 -7.18 -3.23 -15.31
CA ASP A 249 -6.28 -4.33 -15.57
C ASP A 249 -6.59 -5.48 -14.61
N THR A 250 -6.61 -6.71 -15.11
CA THR A 250 -6.71 -7.89 -14.23
C THR A 250 -5.40 -8.13 -13.51
N ILE A 251 -5.43 -8.24 -12.19
CA ILE A 251 -4.32 -8.73 -11.39
C ILE A 251 -4.46 -10.26 -11.31
N PRO A 252 -3.53 -11.03 -11.87
CA PRO A 252 -3.64 -12.48 -11.87
C PRO A 252 -3.47 -13.04 -10.46
N TYR A 253 -4.23 -14.07 -10.12
CA TYR A 253 -3.96 -14.87 -8.93
C TYR A 253 -2.61 -15.59 -9.06
N ASN A 254 -1.91 -15.73 -7.95
CA ASN A 254 -0.67 -16.52 -7.91
C ASN A 254 -0.91 -17.98 -8.22
N GLN A 255 0.15 -18.66 -8.60
CA GLN A 255 0.17 -20.10 -8.83
C GLN A 255 1.18 -20.77 -7.90
N ASP A 256 0.92 -22.03 -7.55
CA ASP A 256 1.89 -22.89 -6.88
C ASP A 256 2.95 -23.41 -7.86
N GLU A 257 3.89 -24.22 -7.37
CA GLU A 257 4.97 -24.82 -8.19
C GLU A 257 4.44 -25.75 -9.28
N GLU A 258 3.25 -26.31 -9.12
CA GLU A 258 2.56 -27.15 -10.09
C GLU A 258 1.74 -26.36 -11.11
N GLY A 259 1.63 -25.02 -10.95
CA GLY A 259 0.87 -24.14 -11.82
C GLY A 259 -0.62 -24.05 -11.51
N ASN A 260 -1.07 -24.53 -10.35
CA ASN A 260 -2.44 -24.34 -9.89
C ASN A 260 -2.61 -22.97 -9.27
N PHE A 261 -3.72 -22.29 -9.56
CA PHE A 261 -4.00 -20.99 -8.96
C PHE A 261 -4.26 -21.08 -7.46
N LEU A 262 -3.67 -20.17 -6.70
CA LEU A 262 -3.88 -20.02 -5.26
C LEU A 262 -5.25 -19.37 -4.97
N VAL A 263 -6.30 -20.14 -5.21
CA VAL A 263 -7.70 -19.72 -5.02
C VAL A 263 -8.48 -20.79 -4.23
N PRO A 264 -9.54 -20.42 -3.50
CA PRO A 264 -10.35 -21.41 -2.78
C PRO A 264 -10.97 -22.41 -3.76
N ASP A 265 -10.86 -23.70 -3.45
CA ASP A 265 -11.39 -24.81 -4.25
C ASP A 265 -12.92 -24.99 -4.14
N GLY A 266 -13.54 -24.26 -3.24
CA GLY A 266 -14.99 -24.33 -2.97
C GLY A 266 -15.40 -25.47 -2.04
N SER A 267 -14.47 -26.28 -1.53
CA SER A 267 -14.77 -27.40 -0.65
C SER A 267 -15.08 -26.99 0.79
N SER A 268 -14.51 -25.89 1.27
CA SER A 268 -14.64 -25.40 2.64
C SER A 268 -14.91 -23.90 2.73
N TRP A 269 -15.25 -23.41 3.92
CA TRP A 269 -15.33 -22.00 4.28
C TRP A 269 -14.05 -21.47 4.95
N ASN A 270 -12.97 -22.25 4.88
CA ASN A 270 -11.70 -21.81 5.44
C ASN A 270 -11.13 -20.68 4.58
N PHE A 271 -10.76 -19.59 5.24
CA PHE A 271 -10.03 -18.53 4.57
C PHE A 271 -8.62 -18.99 4.22
N MET A 272 -8.17 -18.63 3.04
CA MET A 272 -6.79 -18.77 2.60
C MET A 272 -6.25 -17.43 2.10
N SER A 273 -4.95 -17.23 2.27
CA SER A 273 -4.27 -16.06 1.69
C SER A 273 -4.14 -16.22 0.18
N THR A 274 -4.24 -15.12 -0.55
CA THR A 274 -3.90 -15.05 -1.99
C THR A 274 -2.40 -15.16 -2.25
N GLY A 275 -1.58 -15.10 -1.21
CA GLY A 275 -0.16 -14.78 -1.38
C GLY A 275 0.05 -13.36 -1.88
N GLU A 276 1.27 -13.02 -2.23
CA GLU A 276 1.70 -11.70 -2.69
C GLU A 276 1.44 -11.56 -4.21
N MET A 277 0.44 -10.76 -4.59
CA MET A 277 0.07 -10.48 -5.98
C MET A 277 0.79 -9.21 -6.44
N ASP A 278 1.51 -9.27 -7.56
CA ASP A 278 2.40 -8.22 -8.05
C ASP A 278 1.65 -6.94 -8.47
N LEU A 279 2.08 -5.81 -7.93
CA LEU A 279 1.64 -4.46 -8.30
C LEU A 279 2.77 -3.59 -8.87
N SER A 280 3.91 -4.15 -9.22
CA SER A 280 5.09 -3.41 -9.72
C SER A 280 4.78 -2.53 -10.94
N LYS A 281 3.80 -2.93 -11.76
CA LYS A 281 3.28 -2.13 -12.89
C LYS A 281 2.80 -0.74 -12.49
N TYR A 282 2.39 -0.54 -11.23
CA TYR A 282 1.77 0.69 -10.72
C TYR A 282 2.71 1.52 -9.85
N VAL A 283 3.97 1.17 -9.76
CA VAL A 283 5.01 1.95 -9.05
C VAL A 283 5.03 3.38 -9.59
N GLY A 284 5.09 4.36 -8.68
CA GLY A 284 5.09 5.77 -9.02
C GLY A 284 3.70 6.36 -9.30
N GLN A 285 2.61 5.61 -9.11
CA GLN A 285 1.25 6.03 -9.43
C GLN A 285 0.29 5.87 -8.24
N GLN A 286 -0.86 6.52 -8.33
CA GLN A 286 -2.01 6.16 -7.51
C GLN A 286 -2.78 5.03 -8.19
N VAL A 287 -3.20 4.04 -7.43
CA VAL A 287 -3.95 2.89 -7.92
C VAL A 287 -5.17 2.61 -7.05
N TYR A 288 -6.22 2.12 -7.68
CA TYR A 288 -7.42 1.60 -7.02
C TYR A 288 -7.48 0.10 -7.24
N ILE A 289 -7.80 -0.67 -6.21
CA ILE A 289 -8.03 -2.11 -6.32
C ILE A 289 -9.53 -2.37 -6.36
N GLY A 290 -9.98 -3.08 -7.37
CA GLY A 290 -11.36 -3.48 -7.57
C GLY A 290 -11.53 -4.99 -7.40
N PHE A 291 -12.52 -5.40 -6.61
CA PHE A 291 -12.95 -6.79 -6.47
C PHE A 291 -14.24 -6.93 -7.26
N GLN A 292 -14.15 -7.47 -8.48
CA GLN A 292 -15.29 -7.66 -9.37
C GLN A 292 -15.91 -9.04 -9.17
N TYR A 293 -17.20 -9.07 -8.93
CA TYR A 293 -17.99 -10.28 -8.84
C TYR A 293 -18.93 -10.38 -10.03
N ASN A 294 -18.96 -11.54 -10.68
CA ASN A 294 -19.89 -11.89 -11.72
C ASN A 294 -20.65 -13.17 -11.36
N SER A 295 -21.89 -13.26 -11.79
CA SER A 295 -22.72 -14.46 -11.63
C SER A 295 -23.62 -14.68 -12.84
N SER A 296 -24.23 -15.85 -12.92
CA SER A 296 -25.14 -16.26 -13.98
C SER A 296 -26.29 -17.10 -13.42
N GLU A 297 -27.24 -17.45 -14.25
CA GLU A 297 -28.30 -18.41 -13.89
C GLU A 297 -27.76 -19.82 -13.59
N LEU A 298 -26.57 -20.17 -14.15
CA LEU A 298 -25.95 -21.47 -13.94
C LEU A 298 -25.24 -21.59 -12.60
N GLY A 299 -24.80 -20.47 -12.04
CA GLY A 299 -24.12 -20.44 -10.74
C GLY A 299 -23.78 -19.05 -10.27
N SER A 300 -23.69 -18.93 -8.95
CA SER A 300 -23.22 -17.76 -8.26
C SER A 300 -22.36 -18.19 -7.09
N ALA A 301 -21.07 -17.83 -7.12
CA ALA A 301 -20.20 -18.03 -5.98
C ALA A 301 -20.72 -17.27 -4.77
N THR A 302 -20.50 -17.81 -3.57
CA THR A 302 -20.44 -16.99 -2.37
C THR A 302 -18.96 -16.72 -2.12
N TRP A 303 -18.52 -15.49 -2.33
CA TRP A 303 -17.14 -15.06 -2.15
C TRP A 303 -17.03 -14.13 -0.96
N GLU A 304 -16.12 -14.45 -0.07
CA GLU A 304 -15.83 -13.68 1.14
C GLU A 304 -14.36 -13.25 1.12
N PHE A 305 -14.06 -11.98 1.47
CA PHE A 305 -12.69 -11.54 1.64
C PHE A 305 -12.53 -10.55 2.80
N LYS A 306 -11.32 -10.51 3.36
CA LYS A 306 -10.90 -9.64 4.47
C LYS A 306 -9.38 -9.42 4.43
N ASN A 307 -8.86 -8.60 5.35
CA ASN A 307 -7.43 -8.39 5.57
C ASN A 307 -6.70 -7.93 4.31
N ILE A 308 -7.25 -6.92 3.61
CA ILE A 308 -6.57 -6.34 2.44
C ILE A 308 -5.28 -5.68 2.92
N LEU A 309 -4.18 -6.02 2.28
CA LEU A 309 -2.86 -5.44 2.53
C LEU A 309 -2.19 -5.13 1.19
N VAL A 310 -1.72 -3.90 1.01
CA VAL A 310 -0.79 -3.53 -0.06
C VAL A 310 0.49 -3.06 0.61
N ALA A 311 1.57 -3.78 0.38
CA ALA A 311 2.85 -3.58 1.07
C ALA A 311 4.03 -4.02 0.20
N GLU A 312 5.25 -3.62 0.57
CA GLU A 312 6.45 -4.30 0.09
C GLU A 312 6.54 -5.71 0.69
N PRO A 313 7.15 -6.70 0.01
CA PRO A 313 7.46 -7.98 0.60
C PRO A 313 8.27 -7.79 1.88
N GLN A 314 8.01 -8.60 2.89
CA GLN A 314 8.90 -8.67 4.05
C GLN A 314 10.08 -9.56 3.68
N GLU A 315 11.30 -9.00 3.69
CA GLU A 315 12.54 -9.77 3.53
C GLU A 315 12.78 -10.71 4.72
#